data_9abdfccbd4ec6f0efb91ee00ee3b78dd
#
_entry.id   9abdfccbd4ec6f0efb91ee00ee3b78dd
#
_cell.length_a   1.000
_cell.length_b   1.000
_cell.length_c   1.000
_cell.angle_alpha   90.00
_cell.angle_beta   90.00
_cell.angle_gamma   90.00
#
_symmetry.space_group_name_H-M   'P 1'
#
loop_
_entity.id
_entity.type
_entity.pdbx_description
1 polymer ?
#
loop_
_entity_poly.entity_id
_entity_poly.type
_entity_poly.pdbx_seq_one_letter_code
_entity_poly.pdbx_strand_id
1 'polypeptide(L)'
;MSVSLTLKNISRSYVKDNEKFYAVQNVNLEVQPGEFLTFLGPSGCGKTTTLRMIAGFEAPTEGQILLGDKDVTKIPANERGMGFVFQNYALFPHMKIFDNVAYGLRIRKESNDVIAKKVKEALAMVGLEKAEHRYPNQLSGGEQQRVALARVLVLRPQLILMDEPLSNLDAKLRLHMRTEIRRIQQELKLTCLYVTHDQKEALTMSDRIMVMNKGKIEHIGTPMHLYDYPATPFVADFIGQANLLYGTLVSVEDKYGIVDVAGRKVKARMGVLNPPKVGGKALLIVRPENLNIGASDNCLAVKLINRLFASDRVDYQFEVVNGFNPKPYSMSVPFLPGTTLLPEGSTLDASFVPNAGVLLNGE
;
A
#
# COMPACT_ATOMS: atom_id res chain seq x y z
N MET A 1 -18.71 -16.89 6.51
CA MET A 1 -17.94 -17.32 5.31
C MET A 1 -17.47 -16.06 4.61
N SER A 2 -16.21 -16.04 4.20
CA SER A 2 -15.66 -14.92 3.41
C SER A 2 -16.31 -14.86 2.04
N VAL A 3 -16.40 -13.68 1.46
CA VAL A 3 -17.08 -13.44 0.19
C VAL A 3 -16.15 -12.63 -0.72
N SER A 4 -16.31 -12.76 -2.03
CA SER A 4 -15.64 -11.92 -3.02
C SER A 4 -16.27 -10.54 -3.08
N LEU A 5 -15.49 -9.54 -3.48
CA LEU A 5 -15.96 -8.20 -3.80
C LEU A 5 -15.58 -7.87 -5.23
N THR A 6 -16.53 -7.36 -6.02
CA THR A 6 -16.25 -6.88 -7.37
C THR A 6 -16.74 -5.45 -7.55
N LEU A 7 -15.86 -4.59 -8.02
CA LEU A 7 -16.17 -3.23 -8.46
C LEU A 7 -16.15 -3.20 -10.00
N LYS A 8 -17.24 -2.75 -10.61
CA LYS A 8 -17.36 -2.62 -12.07
C LYS A 8 -17.57 -1.16 -12.44
N ASN A 9 -16.57 -0.56 -13.07
CA ASN A 9 -16.57 0.82 -13.58
C ASN A 9 -16.98 1.87 -12.54
N ILE A 10 -16.56 1.69 -11.29
CA ILE A 10 -16.93 2.57 -10.19
C ILE A 10 -16.33 3.95 -10.38
N SER A 11 -17.21 4.95 -10.39
CA SER A 11 -16.80 6.36 -10.45
C SER A 11 -17.56 7.17 -9.40
N ARG A 12 -16.88 8.17 -8.86
CA ARG A 12 -17.47 9.20 -8.00
C ARG A 12 -17.05 10.58 -8.45
N SER A 13 -18.00 11.39 -8.87
CA SER A 13 -17.77 12.78 -9.26
C SER A 13 -18.51 13.73 -8.33
N TYR A 14 -17.94 14.93 -8.20
CA TYR A 14 -18.54 16.06 -7.51
C TYR A 14 -18.56 17.27 -8.44
N VAL A 15 -19.46 18.20 -8.19
CA VAL A 15 -19.50 19.50 -8.88
C VAL A 15 -19.02 20.55 -7.90
N LYS A 16 -17.98 21.31 -8.26
CA LYS A 16 -17.46 22.45 -7.53
C LYS A 16 -17.26 23.59 -8.52
N ASP A 17 -17.75 24.78 -8.20
CA ASP A 17 -17.62 25.98 -9.04
C ASP A 17 -18.08 25.76 -10.50
N ASN A 18 -19.18 25.00 -10.69
CA ASN A 18 -19.70 24.53 -11.98
C ASN A 18 -18.79 23.58 -12.77
N GLU A 19 -17.69 23.14 -12.23
CA GLU A 19 -16.81 22.15 -12.85
C GLU A 19 -17.00 20.76 -12.21
N LYS A 20 -17.12 19.72 -13.07
CA LYS A 20 -17.19 18.34 -12.63
C LYS A 20 -15.79 17.79 -12.45
N PHE A 21 -15.45 17.31 -11.24
CA PHE A 21 -14.22 16.58 -10.99
C PHE A 21 -14.50 15.18 -10.48
N TYR A 22 -13.62 14.24 -10.82
CA TYR A 22 -13.71 12.86 -10.38
C TYR A 22 -12.77 12.62 -9.21
N ALA A 23 -13.35 12.31 -8.04
CA ALA A 23 -12.58 11.80 -6.90
C ALA A 23 -12.17 10.34 -7.09
N VAL A 24 -12.99 9.58 -7.82
CA VAL A 24 -12.73 8.20 -8.24
C VAL A 24 -13.25 8.04 -9.67
N GLN A 25 -12.46 7.46 -10.56
CA GLN A 25 -12.80 7.35 -11.98
C GLN A 25 -12.52 5.93 -12.51
N ASN A 26 -13.59 5.28 -12.98
CA ASN A 26 -13.55 3.99 -13.68
C ASN A 26 -12.73 2.91 -12.97
N VAL A 27 -12.93 2.75 -11.65
CA VAL A 27 -12.26 1.74 -10.85
C VAL A 27 -12.89 0.38 -11.10
N ASN A 28 -12.07 -0.58 -11.56
CA ASN A 28 -12.41 -1.98 -11.74
C ASN A 28 -11.51 -2.82 -10.83
N LEU A 29 -12.10 -3.64 -9.99
CA LEU A 29 -11.39 -4.42 -8.99
C LEU A 29 -12.12 -5.71 -8.69
N GLU A 30 -11.38 -6.79 -8.54
CA GLU A 30 -11.87 -8.06 -8.02
C GLU A 30 -11.03 -8.48 -6.82
N VAL A 31 -11.69 -8.79 -5.70
CA VAL A 31 -11.08 -9.24 -4.44
C VAL A 31 -11.59 -10.64 -4.16
N GLN A 32 -10.67 -11.57 -3.94
CA GLN A 32 -10.99 -12.97 -3.70
C GLN A 32 -11.43 -13.21 -2.24
N PRO A 33 -12.24 -14.24 -1.98
CA PRO A 33 -12.57 -14.62 -0.60
C PRO A 33 -11.33 -14.93 0.22
N GLY A 34 -11.21 -14.30 1.42
CA GLY A 34 -10.07 -14.48 2.30
C GLY A 34 -8.83 -13.66 1.94
N GLU A 35 -8.90 -12.83 0.90
CA GLU A 35 -7.80 -11.95 0.47
C GLU A 35 -7.67 -10.73 1.39
N PHE A 36 -6.44 -10.34 1.67
CA PHE A 36 -6.08 -9.05 2.27
C PHE A 36 -5.59 -8.10 1.18
N LEU A 37 -6.45 -7.21 0.74
CA LEU A 37 -6.12 -6.21 -0.29
C LEU A 37 -5.94 -4.83 0.34
N THR A 38 -4.84 -4.15 0.02
CA THR A 38 -4.59 -2.79 0.48
C THR A 38 -4.77 -1.77 -0.64
N PHE A 39 -5.49 -0.68 -0.35
CA PHE A 39 -5.54 0.54 -1.15
C PHE A 39 -4.43 1.47 -0.68
N LEU A 40 -3.44 1.71 -1.53
CA LEU A 40 -2.27 2.51 -1.25
C LEU A 40 -2.19 3.69 -2.23
N GLY A 41 -1.76 4.86 -1.77
CA GLY A 41 -1.59 6.04 -2.61
C GLY A 41 -1.47 7.33 -1.80
N PRO A 42 -1.16 8.46 -2.44
CA PRO A 42 -1.06 9.76 -1.79
C PRO A 42 -2.39 10.20 -1.14
N SER A 43 -2.31 11.19 -0.27
CA SER A 43 -3.53 11.82 0.29
C SER A 43 -4.39 12.42 -0.83
N GLY A 44 -5.71 12.21 -0.74
CA GLY A 44 -6.66 12.73 -1.73
C GLY A 44 -6.74 11.96 -3.05
N CYS A 45 -6.08 10.81 -3.22
CA CYS A 45 -6.15 10.02 -4.46
C CYS A 45 -7.42 9.16 -4.61
N GLY A 46 -8.37 9.18 -3.67
CA GLY A 46 -9.64 8.48 -3.78
C GLY A 46 -9.81 7.20 -2.95
N LYS A 47 -8.81 6.76 -2.16
CA LYS A 47 -8.85 5.52 -1.35
C LYS A 47 -10.04 5.45 -0.39
N THR A 48 -10.14 6.42 0.51
CA THR A 48 -11.22 6.50 1.51
C THR A 48 -12.58 6.67 0.84
N THR A 49 -12.68 7.44 -0.25
CA THR A 49 -13.92 7.58 -1.03
C THR A 49 -14.34 6.24 -1.61
N THR A 50 -13.40 5.48 -2.20
CA THR A 50 -13.68 4.13 -2.72
C THR A 50 -14.13 3.19 -1.59
N LEU A 51 -13.44 3.21 -0.45
CA LEU A 51 -13.80 2.39 0.71
C LEU A 51 -15.20 2.73 1.24
N ARG A 52 -15.55 4.04 1.31
CA ARG A 52 -16.88 4.51 1.74
C ARG A 52 -17.98 4.11 0.78
N MET A 53 -17.72 4.12 -0.52
CA MET A 53 -18.69 3.62 -1.51
C MET A 53 -18.93 2.12 -1.33
N ILE A 54 -17.88 1.32 -1.09
CA ILE A 54 -18.01 -0.11 -0.79
C ILE A 54 -18.79 -0.32 0.49
N ALA A 55 -18.53 0.46 1.53
CA ALA A 55 -19.24 0.38 2.81
C ALA A 55 -20.73 0.81 2.73
N GLY A 56 -21.11 1.60 1.72
CA GLY A 56 -22.46 2.17 1.58
C GLY A 56 -22.66 3.47 2.36
N PHE A 57 -21.60 4.12 2.80
CA PHE A 57 -21.63 5.47 3.39
C PHE A 57 -21.71 6.57 2.32
N GLU A 58 -21.33 6.22 1.09
CA GLU A 58 -21.37 7.11 -0.06
C GLU A 58 -21.87 6.34 -1.29
N ALA A 59 -22.70 6.96 -2.11
CA ALA A 59 -23.20 6.33 -3.33
C ALA A 59 -22.22 6.60 -4.49
N PRO A 60 -21.88 5.62 -5.32
CA PRO A 60 -21.16 5.86 -6.56
C PRO A 60 -22.02 6.69 -7.51
N THR A 61 -21.37 7.50 -8.37
CA THR A 61 -22.08 8.20 -9.46
C THR A 61 -22.34 7.25 -10.62
N GLU A 62 -21.42 6.32 -10.86
CA GLU A 62 -21.50 5.33 -11.93
C GLU A 62 -20.92 3.99 -11.46
N GLY A 63 -21.34 2.91 -12.12
CA GLY A 63 -20.83 1.57 -11.88
C GLY A 63 -21.62 0.74 -10.87
N GLN A 64 -21.10 -0.44 -10.56
CA GLN A 64 -21.74 -1.44 -9.69
C GLN A 64 -20.77 -2.03 -8.67
N ILE A 65 -21.28 -2.31 -7.46
CA ILE A 65 -20.58 -2.98 -6.36
C ILE A 65 -21.29 -4.31 -6.10
N LEU A 66 -20.57 -5.42 -6.29
CA LEU A 66 -21.07 -6.77 -6.05
C LEU A 66 -20.36 -7.38 -4.84
N LEU A 67 -21.14 -7.98 -3.92
CA LEU A 67 -20.65 -8.78 -2.81
C LEU A 67 -21.05 -10.23 -3.05
N GLY A 68 -20.10 -11.06 -3.48
CA GLY A 68 -20.42 -12.29 -4.17
C GLY A 68 -21.23 -12.02 -5.41
N ASP A 69 -22.39 -12.68 -5.55
CA ASP A 69 -23.32 -12.46 -6.66
C ASP A 69 -24.34 -11.36 -6.40
N LYS A 70 -24.37 -10.78 -5.18
CA LYS A 70 -25.36 -9.78 -4.78
C LYS A 70 -24.90 -8.37 -5.13
N ASP A 71 -25.69 -7.65 -5.93
CA ASP A 71 -25.51 -6.21 -6.14
C ASP A 71 -25.89 -5.44 -4.85
N VAL A 72 -24.90 -4.76 -4.27
CA VAL A 72 -25.06 -3.96 -3.05
C VAL A 72 -24.97 -2.45 -3.30
N THR A 73 -24.90 -2.03 -4.56
CA THR A 73 -24.66 -0.63 -4.95
C THR A 73 -25.62 0.34 -4.28
N LYS A 74 -26.91 0.00 -4.22
CA LYS A 74 -27.97 0.84 -3.62
C LYS A 74 -28.38 0.41 -2.21
N ILE A 75 -27.74 -0.64 -1.65
CA ILE A 75 -28.06 -1.15 -0.32
C ILE A 75 -27.37 -0.23 0.73
N PRO A 76 -28.08 0.21 1.79
CA PRO A 76 -27.49 1.03 2.84
C PRO A 76 -26.46 0.24 3.67
N ALA A 77 -25.53 0.95 4.31
CA ALA A 77 -24.38 0.36 4.99
C ALA A 77 -24.75 -0.71 6.04
N ASN A 78 -25.80 -0.48 6.82
CA ASN A 78 -26.26 -1.39 7.87
C ASN A 78 -26.78 -2.73 7.35
N GLU A 79 -27.11 -2.83 6.06
CA GLU A 79 -27.68 -4.03 5.43
C GLU A 79 -26.69 -4.78 4.53
N ARG A 80 -25.46 -4.23 4.33
CA ARG A 80 -24.43 -4.88 3.50
C ARG A 80 -23.73 -6.04 4.19
N GLY A 81 -23.86 -6.19 5.51
CA GLY A 81 -23.21 -7.27 6.27
C GLY A 81 -21.68 -7.14 6.36
N MET A 82 -21.16 -5.96 6.12
CA MET A 82 -19.73 -5.62 6.20
C MET A 82 -19.37 -5.05 7.57
N GLY A 83 -18.14 -5.28 8.02
CA GLY A 83 -17.57 -4.63 9.19
C GLY A 83 -16.74 -3.42 8.79
N PHE A 84 -16.78 -2.33 9.55
CA PHE A 84 -16.01 -1.13 9.29
C PHE A 84 -15.22 -0.69 10.51
N VAL A 85 -13.90 -0.53 10.37
CA VAL A 85 -13.00 0.02 11.38
C VAL A 85 -12.57 1.41 10.93
N PHE A 86 -12.95 2.43 11.71
CA PHE A 86 -12.67 3.83 11.43
C PHE A 86 -11.26 4.23 11.91
N GLN A 87 -10.68 5.25 11.32
CA GLN A 87 -9.38 5.80 11.64
C GLN A 87 -9.25 6.24 13.12
N ASN A 88 -10.32 6.79 13.70
CA ASN A 88 -10.41 7.23 15.09
C ASN A 88 -11.02 6.19 16.03
N TYR A 89 -11.08 4.90 15.59
CA TYR A 89 -11.67 3.76 16.29
C TYR A 89 -13.16 3.89 16.58
N ALA A 90 -13.71 5.10 16.66
CA ALA A 90 -15.11 5.45 16.92
C ALA A 90 -15.73 4.66 18.11
N LEU A 91 -14.96 4.47 19.19
CA LEU A 91 -15.46 3.84 20.41
C LEU A 91 -16.41 4.80 21.13
N PHE A 92 -17.45 4.25 21.76
CA PHE A 92 -18.37 5.00 22.61
C PHE A 92 -17.70 5.30 23.97
N PRO A 93 -17.31 6.56 24.26
CA PRO A 93 -16.46 6.87 25.41
C PRO A 93 -17.18 6.69 26.76
N HIS A 94 -18.50 6.77 26.74
CA HIS A 94 -19.38 6.64 27.90
C HIS A 94 -19.81 5.19 28.19
N MET A 95 -19.40 4.24 27.34
CA MET A 95 -19.71 2.81 27.50
C MET A 95 -18.47 2.02 27.91
N LYS A 96 -18.65 1.00 28.73
CA LYS A 96 -17.59 0.02 29.02
C LYS A 96 -17.19 -0.75 27.76
N ILE A 97 -16.04 -1.39 27.80
CA ILE A 97 -15.52 -2.18 26.67
C ILE A 97 -16.46 -3.33 26.31
N PHE A 98 -17.01 -4.01 27.32
CA PHE A 98 -18.07 -5.01 27.10
C PHE A 98 -19.23 -4.45 26.26
N ASP A 99 -19.75 -3.29 26.66
CA ASP A 99 -20.91 -2.66 26.00
C ASP A 99 -20.58 -2.12 24.60
N ASN A 100 -19.34 -1.63 24.41
CA ASN A 100 -18.84 -1.25 23.07
C ASN A 100 -18.86 -2.44 22.12
N VAL A 101 -18.36 -3.61 22.55
CA VAL A 101 -18.33 -4.82 21.73
C VAL A 101 -19.74 -5.41 21.55
N ALA A 102 -20.55 -5.42 22.62
CA ALA A 102 -21.92 -5.93 22.62
C ALA A 102 -22.90 -5.11 21.77
N TYR A 103 -22.58 -3.86 21.45
CA TYR A 103 -23.51 -2.89 20.87
C TYR A 103 -24.24 -3.42 19.63
N GLY A 104 -23.50 -3.95 18.67
CA GLY A 104 -24.08 -4.48 17.42
C GLY A 104 -24.94 -5.73 17.65
N LEU A 105 -24.61 -6.57 18.63
CA LEU A 105 -25.41 -7.75 18.97
C LEU A 105 -26.74 -7.34 19.63
N ARG A 106 -26.73 -6.29 20.47
CA ARG A 106 -27.97 -5.72 21.03
C ARG A 106 -28.90 -5.16 19.98
N ILE A 107 -28.36 -4.46 18.97
CA ILE A 107 -29.16 -4.00 17.82
C ILE A 107 -29.80 -5.18 17.08
N ARG A 108 -29.09 -6.31 16.98
CA ARG A 108 -29.61 -7.56 16.39
C ARG A 108 -30.59 -8.29 17.33
N LYS A 109 -30.86 -7.76 18.54
CA LYS A 109 -31.77 -8.32 19.54
C LYS A 109 -31.38 -9.74 19.98
N GLU A 110 -30.06 -10.04 20.03
CA GLU A 110 -29.59 -11.33 20.57
C GLU A 110 -29.81 -11.40 22.08
N SER A 111 -29.94 -12.61 22.65
CA SER A 111 -30.15 -12.81 24.10
C SER A 111 -28.89 -12.46 24.90
N ASN A 112 -29.05 -12.06 26.15
CA ASN A 112 -27.93 -11.66 27.02
C ASN A 112 -26.88 -12.77 27.18
N ASP A 113 -27.26 -14.04 27.29
CA ASP A 113 -26.35 -15.16 27.39
C ASP A 113 -25.47 -15.32 26.13
N VAL A 114 -26.11 -15.19 24.96
CA VAL A 114 -25.41 -15.22 23.66
C VAL A 114 -24.47 -14.04 23.51
N ILE A 115 -24.90 -12.84 23.92
CA ILE A 115 -24.08 -11.63 23.91
C ILE A 115 -22.85 -11.83 24.81
N ALA A 116 -23.03 -12.27 26.07
CA ALA A 116 -21.94 -12.48 27.02
C ALA A 116 -20.89 -13.46 26.46
N LYS A 117 -21.33 -14.58 25.89
CA LYS A 117 -20.45 -15.57 25.27
C LYS A 117 -19.65 -14.99 24.08
N LYS A 118 -20.35 -14.36 23.13
CA LYS A 118 -19.72 -13.82 21.92
C LYS A 118 -18.75 -12.67 22.22
N VAL A 119 -19.07 -11.80 23.17
CA VAL A 119 -18.20 -10.70 23.61
C VAL A 119 -16.92 -11.25 24.25
N LYS A 120 -17.04 -12.26 25.12
CA LYS A 120 -15.87 -12.91 25.74
C LYS A 120 -14.98 -13.56 24.69
N GLU A 121 -15.55 -14.28 23.72
CA GLU A 121 -14.81 -14.86 22.59
C GLU A 121 -14.10 -13.76 21.77
N ALA A 122 -14.79 -12.67 21.44
CA ALA A 122 -14.23 -11.58 20.64
C ALA A 122 -13.09 -10.84 21.36
N LEU A 123 -13.23 -10.59 22.67
CA LEU A 123 -12.18 -9.99 23.48
C LEU A 123 -10.96 -10.90 23.64
N ALA A 124 -11.17 -12.22 23.75
CA ALA A 124 -10.10 -13.20 23.79
C ALA A 124 -9.30 -13.23 22.46
N MET A 125 -9.97 -13.17 21.30
CA MET A 125 -9.30 -13.14 19.99
C MET A 125 -8.31 -11.97 19.86
N VAL A 126 -8.56 -10.86 20.54
CA VAL A 126 -7.72 -9.66 20.50
C VAL A 126 -6.86 -9.48 21.75
N GLY A 127 -6.82 -10.47 22.66
CA GLY A 127 -5.99 -10.45 23.88
C GLY A 127 -6.41 -9.39 24.91
N LEU A 128 -7.71 -9.18 25.07
CA LEU A 128 -8.28 -8.15 25.97
C LEU A 128 -9.34 -8.72 26.96
N GLU A 129 -9.22 -9.97 27.36
CA GLU A 129 -10.17 -10.68 28.25
C GLU A 129 -10.41 -9.94 29.58
N LYS A 130 -9.37 -9.28 30.09
CA LYS A 130 -9.41 -8.56 31.39
C LYS A 130 -9.90 -7.11 31.26
N ALA A 131 -10.21 -6.64 30.05
CA ALA A 131 -10.55 -5.24 29.82
C ALA A 131 -12.05 -4.96 29.79
N GLU A 132 -12.92 -5.98 29.92
CA GLU A 132 -14.37 -5.87 29.69
C GLU A 132 -15.07 -4.80 30.55
N HIS A 133 -14.59 -4.56 31.77
CA HIS A 133 -15.19 -3.60 32.69
C HIS A 133 -14.60 -2.18 32.62
N ARG A 134 -13.52 -2.00 31.84
CA ARG A 134 -12.85 -0.69 31.64
C ARG A 134 -13.63 0.18 30.66
N TYR A 135 -13.33 1.48 30.69
CA TYR A 135 -13.78 2.46 29.69
C TYR A 135 -12.68 2.73 28.67
N PRO A 136 -13.03 3.22 27.46
CA PRO A 136 -12.03 3.51 26.41
C PRO A 136 -10.87 4.41 26.86
N ASN A 137 -11.13 5.43 27.67
CA ASN A 137 -10.12 6.35 28.19
C ASN A 137 -9.11 5.70 29.16
N GLN A 138 -9.37 4.49 29.61
CA GLN A 138 -8.48 3.70 30.49
C GLN A 138 -7.59 2.75 29.69
N LEU A 139 -7.64 2.83 28.35
CA LEU A 139 -6.89 1.97 27.44
C LEU A 139 -5.86 2.76 26.64
N SER A 140 -4.73 2.13 26.33
CA SER A 140 -3.78 2.65 25.34
C SER A 140 -4.40 2.68 23.94
N GLY A 141 -3.84 3.47 23.02
CA GLY A 141 -4.33 3.56 21.63
C GLY A 141 -4.39 2.19 20.94
N GLY A 142 -3.40 1.33 21.14
CA GLY A 142 -3.41 -0.03 20.59
C GLY A 142 -4.47 -0.95 21.20
N GLU A 143 -4.78 -0.80 22.50
CA GLU A 143 -5.90 -1.50 23.12
C GLU A 143 -7.24 -1.00 22.61
N GLN A 144 -7.41 0.32 22.42
CA GLN A 144 -8.61 0.90 21.81
C GLN A 144 -8.84 0.38 20.41
N GLN A 145 -7.78 0.28 19.60
CA GLN A 145 -7.85 -0.29 18.25
C GLN A 145 -8.29 -1.77 18.29
N ARG A 146 -7.70 -2.58 19.20
CA ARG A 146 -8.11 -3.97 19.37
C ARG A 146 -9.57 -4.10 19.78
N VAL A 147 -10.09 -3.20 20.63
CA VAL A 147 -11.52 -3.14 20.95
C VAL A 147 -12.36 -2.81 19.70
N ALA A 148 -11.93 -1.85 18.88
CA ALA A 148 -12.64 -1.53 17.63
C ALA A 148 -12.67 -2.73 16.67
N LEU A 149 -11.60 -3.50 16.59
CA LEU A 149 -11.55 -4.75 15.84
C LEU A 149 -12.48 -5.81 16.43
N ALA A 150 -12.46 -6.03 17.76
CA ALA A 150 -13.36 -6.97 18.44
C ALA A 150 -14.84 -6.62 18.24
N ARG A 151 -15.18 -5.31 18.25
CA ARG A 151 -16.55 -4.81 17.99
C ARG A 151 -17.04 -5.18 16.58
N VAL A 152 -16.14 -5.25 15.62
CA VAL A 152 -16.46 -5.68 14.24
C VAL A 152 -16.52 -7.20 14.17
N LEU A 153 -15.52 -7.90 14.71
CA LEU A 153 -15.38 -9.36 14.63
C LEU A 153 -16.53 -10.11 15.32
N VAL A 154 -17.06 -9.57 16.42
CA VAL A 154 -18.18 -10.19 17.17
C VAL A 154 -19.43 -10.41 16.32
N LEU A 155 -19.61 -9.58 15.29
CA LEU A 155 -20.73 -9.66 14.35
C LEU A 155 -20.51 -10.67 13.21
N ARG A 156 -19.30 -11.27 13.13
CA ARG A 156 -18.88 -12.22 12.08
C ARG A 156 -19.18 -11.69 10.67
N PRO A 157 -18.61 -10.53 10.27
CA PRO A 157 -18.89 -9.92 8.97
C PRO A 157 -18.31 -10.77 7.84
N GLN A 158 -18.87 -10.64 6.64
CA GLN A 158 -18.39 -11.32 5.43
C GLN A 158 -17.13 -10.66 4.86
N LEU A 159 -17.00 -9.35 5.07
CA LEU A 159 -15.91 -8.49 4.60
C LEU A 159 -15.60 -7.45 5.68
N ILE A 160 -14.31 -7.17 5.91
CA ILE A 160 -13.88 -6.10 6.81
C ILE A 160 -13.23 -4.99 6.00
N LEU A 161 -13.64 -3.77 6.28
CA LEU A 161 -13.14 -2.53 5.72
C LEU A 161 -12.41 -1.75 6.82
N MET A 162 -11.17 -1.34 6.58
CA MET A 162 -10.34 -0.62 7.55
C MET A 162 -9.80 0.66 6.92
N ASP A 163 -10.18 1.82 7.45
CA ASP A 163 -9.75 3.15 6.98
C ASP A 163 -8.64 3.69 7.88
N GLU A 164 -7.39 3.59 7.44
CA GLU A 164 -6.16 4.02 8.14
C GLU A 164 -6.11 3.66 9.63
N PRO A 165 -6.37 2.39 10.01
CA PRO A 165 -6.59 2.05 11.41
C PRO A 165 -5.36 2.19 12.31
N LEU A 166 -4.14 2.27 11.72
CA LEU A 166 -2.88 2.37 12.47
C LEU A 166 -2.29 3.78 12.53
N SER A 167 -2.94 4.77 11.90
CA SER A 167 -2.39 6.13 11.74
C SER A 167 -2.11 6.85 13.06
N ASN A 168 -2.91 6.57 14.11
CA ASN A 168 -2.82 7.23 15.41
C ASN A 168 -1.89 6.51 16.42
N LEU A 169 -1.13 5.52 15.98
CA LEU A 169 -0.22 4.74 16.82
C LEU A 169 1.24 5.15 16.64
N ASP A 170 2.04 5.03 17.68
CA ASP A 170 3.50 5.14 17.60
C ASP A 170 4.12 4.00 16.75
N ALA A 171 5.36 4.17 16.31
CA ALA A 171 6.02 3.25 15.39
C ALA A 171 6.16 1.81 15.94
N LYS A 172 6.47 1.65 17.22
CA LYS A 172 6.65 0.34 17.85
C LYS A 172 5.33 -0.41 17.98
N LEU A 173 4.29 0.29 18.44
CA LEU A 173 2.94 -0.26 18.57
C LEU A 173 2.33 -0.58 17.23
N ARG A 174 2.57 0.27 16.21
CA ARG A 174 2.14 0.05 14.83
C ARG A 174 2.71 -1.25 14.26
N LEU A 175 4.00 -1.52 14.47
CA LEU A 175 4.63 -2.77 14.02
C LEU A 175 3.97 -4.01 14.66
N HIS A 176 3.72 -3.98 15.96
CA HIS A 176 3.03 -5.07 16.65
C HIS A 176 1.60 -5.26 16.13
N MET A 177 0.85 -4.17 15.96
CA MET A 177 -0.53 -4.23 15.50
C MET A 177 -0.68 -4.74 14.06
N ARG A 178 0.30 -4.47 13.16
CA ARG A 178 0.33 -5.08 11.82
C ARG A 178 0.31 -6.60 11.90
N THR A 179 1.20 -7.16 12.70
CA THR A 179 1.33 -8.62 12.90
C THR A 179 0.03 -9.20 13.45
N GLU A 180 -0.56 -8.56 14.45
CA GLU A 180 -1.81 -9.02 15.07
C GLU A 180 -3.01 -8.98 14.12
N ILE A 181 -3.21 -7.89 13.38
CA ILE A 181 -4.28 -7.78 12.39
C ILE A 181 -4.14 -8.86 11.32
N ARG A 182 -2.92 -9.07 10.80
CA ARG A 182 -2.67 -10.09 9.78
C ARG A 182 -2.90 -11.51 10.33
N ARG A 183 -2.44 -11.80 11.55
CA ARG A 183 -2.70 -13.08 12.24
C ARG A 183 -4.19 -13.37 12.34
N ILE A 184 -4.97 -12.44 12.87
CA ILE A 184 -6.42 -12.59 13.04
C ILE A 184 -7.11 -12.81 11.69
N GLN A 185 -6.72 -12.05 10.67
CA GLN A 185 -7.27 -12.19 9.33
C GLN A 185 -7.01 -13.59 8.73
N GLN A 186 -5.78 -14.11 8.90
CA GLN A 186 -5.39 -15.44 8.39
C GLN A 186 -6.11 -16.56 9.16
N GLU A 187 -6.15 -16.50 10.49
CA GLU A 187 -6.81 -17.50 11.32
C GLU A 187 -8.31 -17.61 11.02
N LEU A 188 -8.96 -16.46 10.80
CA LEU A 188 -10.39 -16.41 10.52
C LEU A 188 -10.71 -16.47 9.01
N LYS A 189 -9.68 -16.47 8.16
CA LYS A 189 -9.79 -16.43 6.68
C LYS A 189 -10.72 -15.30 6.20
N LEU A 190 -10.60 -14.10 6.79
CA LEU A 190 -11.46 -12.97 6.48
C LEU A 190 -11.04 -12.29 5.20
N THR A 191 -12.00 -11.86 4.38
CA THR A 191 -11.73 -10.89 3.30
C THR A 191 -11.56 -9.51 3.92
N CYS A 192 -10.43 -8.83 3.64
CA CYS A 192 -10.12 -7.53 4.21
C CYS A 192 -9.74 -6.52 3.13
N LEU A 193 -10.33 -5.34 3.19
CA LEU A 193 -9.86 -4.15 2.49
C LEU A 193 -9.24 -3.19 3.50
N TYR A 194 -8.04 -2.79 3.23
CA TYR A 194 -7.24 -1.94 4.11
C TYR A 194 -6.80 -0.68 3.38
N VAL A 195 -7.07 0.48 3.94
CA VAL A 195 -6.60 1.76 3.40
C VAL A 195 -5.44 2.25 4.24
N THR A 196 -4.37 2.65 3.58
CA THR A 196 -3.22 3.29 4.21
C THR A 196 -2.48 4.21 3.23
N HIS A 197 -1.68 5.11 3.75
CA HIS A 197 -0.65 5.85 3.01
C HIS A 197 0.77 5.36 3.37
N ASP A 198 0.90 4.43 4.34
CA ASP A 198 2.18 3.84 4.76
C ASP A 198 2.52 2.64 3.88
N GLN A 199 3.59 2.78 3.09
CA GLN A 199 4.07 1.73 2.18
C GLN A 199 4.51 0.48 2.95
N LYS A 200 5.12 0.64 4.15
CA LYS A 200 5.57 -0.51 4.96
C LYS A 200 4.40 -1.34 5.44
N GLU A 201 3.27 -0.71 5.75
CA GLU A 201 2.03 -1.44 6.08
C GLU A 201 1.55 -2.26 4.88
N ALA A 202 1.39 -1.60 3.73
CA ALA A 202 0.92 -2.24 2.52
C ALA A 202 1.83 -3.42 2.11
N LEU A 203 3.15 -3.20 2.05
CA LEU A 203 4.11 -4.22 1.61
C LEU A 203 4.21 -5.44 2.54
N THR A 204 3.96 -5.26 3.86
CA THR A 204 4.15 -6.34 4.85
C THR A 204 2.88 -7.12 5.17
N MET A 205 1.69 -6.53 4.94
CA MET A 205 0.43 -7.13 5.36
C MET A 205 -0.38 -7.73 4.20
N SER A 206 -0.19 -7.25 2.97
CA SER A 206 -1.12 -7.50 1.87
C SER A 206 -0.78 -8.74 1.05
N ASP A 207 -1.81 -9.44 0.59
CA ASP A 207 -1.69 -10.41 -0.49
C ASP A 207 -1.56 -9.69 -1.84
N ARG A 208 -2.34 -8.62 -2.03
CA ARG A 208 -2.23 -7.69 -3.16
C ARG A 208 -2.40 -6.25 -2.69
N ILE A 209 -1.81 -5.34 -3.45
CA ILE A 209 -1.91 -3.90 -3.26
C ILE A 209 -2.49 -3.28 -4.52
N MET A 210 -3.47 -2.40 -4.34
CA MET A 210 -3.98 -1.51 -5.38
C MET A 210 -3.39 -0.12 -5.17
N VAL A 211 -2.50 0.29 -6.06
CA VAL A 211 -1.92 1.64 -6.04
C VAL A 211 -2.85 2.59 -6.77
N MET A 212 -3.29 3.63 -6.07
CA MET A 212 -4.16 4.68 -6.61
C MET A 212 -3.45 6.01 -6.75
N ASN A 213 -3.75 6.73 -7.82
CA ASN A 213 -3.31 8.10 -8.06
C ASN A 213 -4.38 8.88 -8.79
N LYS A 214 -4.67 10.11 -8.33
CA LYS A 214 -5.65 11.03 -8.97
C LYS A 214 -6.98 10.36 -9.35
N GLY A 215 -7.52 9.56 -8.43
CA GLY A 215 -8.80 8.87 -8.61
C GLY A 215 -8.79 7.62 -9.47
N LYS A 216 -7.63 7.19 -9.97
CA LYS A 216 -7.48 6.03 -10.86
C LYS A 216 -6.59 4.96 -10.24
N ILE A 217 -6.73 3.74 -10.74
CA ILE A 217 -5.81 2.65 -10.43
C ILE A 217 -4.59 2.79 -11.35
N GLU A 218 -3.40 2.87 -10.76
CA GLU A 218 -2.12 2.86 -11.47
C GLU A 218 -1.61 1.43 -11.68
N HIS A 219 -1.73 0.58 -10.64
CA HIS A 219 -1.26 -0.79 -10.69
C HIS A 219 -1.92 -1.62 -9.58
N ILE A 220 -2.22 -2.89 -9.87
CA ILE A 220 -2.64 -3.89 -8.88
C ILE A 220 -1.73 -5.10 -9.03
N GLY A 221 -1.15 -5.56 -7.91
CA GLY A 221 -0.28 -6.73 -7.91
C GLY A 221 0.12 -7.17 -6.51
N THR A 222 0.88 -8.26 -6.41
CA THR A 222 1.52 -8.62 -5.15
C THR A 222 2.58 -7.58 -4.77
N PRO A 223 2.95 -7.44 -3.49
CA PRO A 223 4.01 -6.53 -3.05
C PRO A 223 5.30 -6.65 -3.87
N MET A 224 5.78 -7.86 -4.09
CA MET A 224 6.98 -8.13 -4.88
C MET A 224 6.82 -7.72 -6.34
N HIS A 225 5.65 -8.01 -6.96
CA HIS A 225 5.41 -7.66 -8.35
C HIS A 225 5.40 -6.13 -8.57
N LEU A 226 4.77 -5.38 -7.65
CA LEU A 226 4.76 -3.91 -7.71
C LEU A 226 6.15 -3.30 -7.56
N TYR A 227 6.99 -3.92 -6.74
CA TYR A 227 8.37 -3.49 -6.51
C TYR A 227 9.29 -3.80 -7.68
N ASP A 228 9.21 -5.05 -8.22
CA ASP A 228 10.10 -5.55 -9.27
C ASP A 228 9.66 -5.14 -10.69
N TYR A 229 8.36 -4.97 -10.92
CA TYR A 229 7.75 -4.71 -12.23
C TYR A 229 6.72 -3.58 -12.15
N PRO A 230 7.12 -2.36 -11.72
CA PRO A 230 6.19 -1.24 -11.66
C PRO A 230 5.60 -0.94 -13.05
N ALA A 231 4.29 -0.65 -13.10
CA ALA A 231 3.60 -0.35 -14.35
C ALA A 231 3.91 1.05 -14.89
N THR A 232 4.16 1.99 -13.98
CA THR A 232 4.41 3.40 -14.31
C THR A 232 5.59 3.95 -13.50
N PRO A 233 6.21 5.05 -13.94
CA PRO A 233 7.23 5.76 -13.17
C PRO A 233 6.72 6.19 -11.79
N PHE A 234 5.42 6.56 -11.72
CA PHE A 234 4.78 6.89 -10.45
C PHE A 234 4.81 5.71 -9.47
N VAL A 235 4.43 4.50 -9.92
CA VAL A 235 4.45 3.30 -9.06
C VAL A 235 5.87 2.97 -8.64
N ALA A 236 6.85 3.12 -9.54
CA ALA A 236 8.27 2.89 -9.22
C ALA A 236 8.79 3.78 -8.10
N ASP A 237 8.49 5.09 -8.16
CA ASP A 237 8.95 6.09 -7.17
C ASP A 237 8.10 6.02 -5.89
N PHE A 238 6.83 5.62 -6.01
CA PHE A 238 5.91 5.54 -4.89
C PHE A 238 6.05 4.23 -4.08
N ILE A 239 6.42 3.11 -4.70
CA ILE A 239 6.67 1.83 -4.01
C ILE A 239 8.18 1.68 -3.73
N GLY A 240 8.62 2.17 -2.59
CA GLY A 240 10.04 2.31 -2.25
C GLY A 240 10.69 3.51 -2.95
N GLN A 241 11.99 3.64 -2.83
CA GLN A 241 12.76 4.64 -3.58
C GLN A 241 13.19 4.08 -4.93
N ALA A 242 13.25 4.92 -5.96
CA ALA A 242 13.71 4.53 -7.28
C ALA A 242 14.56 5.62 -7.94
N ASN A 243 15.64 5.20 -8.57
CA ASN A 243 16.37 6.03 -9.52
C ASN A 243 15.69 5.92 -10.88
N LEU A 244 15.25 7.06 -11.42
CA LEU A 244 14.59 7.17 -12.72
C LEU A 244 15.57 7.79 -13.70
N LEU A 245 16.34 6.95 -14.39
CA LEU A 245 17.44 7.34 -15.28
C LEU A 245 16.95 7.41 -16.72
N TYR A 246 17.11 8.55 -17.36
CA TYR A 246 16.64 8.78 -18.72
C TYR A 246 17.68 8.32 -19.74
N GLY A 247 17.22 7.66 -20.79
CA GLY A 247 18.07 7.18 -21.86
C GLY A 247 17.30 6.89 -23.15
N THR A 248 17.96 6.25 -24.11
CA THR A 248 17.38 5.82 -25.38
C THR A 248 17.53 4.32 -25.51
N LEU A 249 16.47 3.58 -25.82
CA LEU A 249 16.55 2.14 -26.07
C LEU A 249 17.26 1.88 -27.41
N VAL A 250 18.40 1.21 -27.35
CA VAL A 250 19.26 0.93 -28.51
C VAL A 250 18.84 -0.36 -29.20
N SER A 251 18.64 -1.44 -28.42
CA SER A 251 18.26 -2.76 -28.95
C SER A 251 17.52 -3.57 -27.88
N VAL A 252 16.86 -4.63 -28.31
CA VAL A 252 16.20 -5.61 -27.44
C VAL A 252 16.79 -6.98 -27.69
N GLU A 253 17.16 -7.68 -26.64
CA GLU A 253 17.73 -9.03 -26.64
C GLU A 253 16.90 -9.90 -25.69
N ASP A 254 16.01 -10.74 -26.24
CA ASP A 254 15.07 -11.55 -25.46
C ASP A 254 14.21 -10.68 -24.50
N LYS A 255 14.34 -10.88 -23.21
CA LYS A 255 13.62 -10.11 -22.18
C LYS A 255 14.36 -8.86 -21.69
N TYR A 256 15.52 -8.55 -22.26
CA TYR A 256 16.34 -7.40 -21.90
C TYR A 256 16.38 -6.36 -23.01
N GLY A 257 16.46 -5.10 -22.62
CA GLY A 257 16.80 -4.00 -23.49
C GLY A 257 18.19 -3.46 -23.18
N ILE A 258 18.89 -2.98 -24.19
CA ILE A 258 20.12 -2.20 -24.04
C ILE A 258 19.73 -0.73 -24.18
N VAL A 259 19.96 0.05 -23.12
CA VAL A 259 19.66 1.47 -23.10
C VAL A 259 20.95 2.28 -23.02
N ASP A 260 21.04 3.33 -23.82
CA ASP A 260 22.10 4.33 -23.72
C ASP A 260 21.69 5.39 -22.68
N VAL A 261 22.46 5.47 -21.59
CA VAL A 261 22.32 6.50 -20.55
C VAL A 261 23.61 7.30 -20.53
N ALA A 262 23.56 8.54 -21.02
CA ALA A 262 24.73 9.44 -21.06
C ALA A 262 25.98 8.87 -21.75
N GLY A 263 25.81 8.12 -22.85
CA GLY A 263 26.90 7.49 -23.60
C GLY A 263 27.38 6.14 -23.05
N ARG A 264 26.77 5.65 -21.97
CA ARG A 264 27.02 4.30 -21.44
C ARG A 264 25.86 3.37 -21.79
N LYS A 265 26.16 2.26 -22.44
CA LYS A 265 25.17 1.23 -22.78
C LYS A 265 25.04 0.27 -21.61
N VAL A 266 23.83 0.22 -21.03
CA VAL A 266 23.52 -0.69 -19.91
C VAL A 266 22.35 -1.59 -20.26
N LYS A 267 22.35 -2.81 -19.73
CA LYS A 267 21.37 -3.85 -19.96
C LYS A 267 20.40 -3.92 -18.80
N ALA A 268 19.08 -3.94 -19.07
CA ALA A 268 18.05 -4.07 -18.06
C ALA A 268 16.84 -4.83 -18.60
N ARG A 269 15.98 -5.34 -17.70
CA ARG A 269 14.76 -6.05 -18.11
C ARG A 269 13.79 -5.09 -18.80
N MET A 270 13.09 -5.57 -19.81
CA MET A 270 11.97 -4.85 -20.40
C MET A 270 10.78 -4.82 -19.43
N GLY A 271 10.14 -3.67 -19.30
CA GLY A 271 8.88 -3.54 -18.58
C GLY A 271 7.76 -4.35 -19.24
N VAL A 272 6.90 -4.96 -18.40
CA VAL A 272 5.82 -5.83 -18.92
C VAL A 272 4.64 -5.02 -19.42
N LEU A 273 4.26 -3.96 -18.70
CA LEU A 273 3.02 -3.21 -18.96
C LEU A 273 3.23 -1.97 -19.83
N ASN A 274 4.42 -1.39 -19.85
CA ASN A 274 4.74 -0.18 -20.61
C ASN A 274 6.19 -0.20 -21.12
N PRO A 275 6.55 -1.14 -22.01
CA PRO A 275 7.91 -1.23 -22.55
C PRO A 275 8.22 -0.09 -23.52
N PRO A 276 9.47 0.43 -23.53
CA PRO A 276 9.91 1.40 -24.54
C PRO A 276 10.07 0.74 -25.91
N LYS A 277 10.04 1.55 -26.97
CA LYS A 277 10.32 1.12 -28.35
C LYS A 277 11.80 1.37 -28.70
N VAL A 278 12.39 0.53 -29.54
CA VAL A 278 13.76 0.71 -30.03
C VAL A 278 13.87 2.07 -30.75
N GLY A 279 14.90 2.83 -30.40
CA GLY A 279 15.12 4.21 -30.84
C GLY A 279 14.31 5.26 -30.08
N GLY A 280 13.39 4.84 -29.20
CA GLY A 280 12.55 5.73 -28.41
C GLY A 280 13.16 6.05 -27.03
N LYS A 281 12.55 7.04 -26.37
CA LYS A 281 12.90 7.40 -24.98
C LYS A 281 12.61 6.24 -24.05
N ALA A 282 13.57 5.91 -23.22
CA ALA A 282 13.47 4.88 -22.20
C ALA A 282 13.74 5.46 -20.82
N LEU A 283 13.02 4.97 -19.84
CA LEU A 283 13.26 5.26 -18.43
C LEU A 283 13.79 3.99 -17.76
N LEU A 284 15.07 4.02 -17.39
CA LEU A 284 15.70 2.96 -16.64
C LEU A 284 15.43 3.18 -15.15
N ILE A 285 14.79 2.21 -14.51
CA ILE A 285 14.51 2.20 -13.09
C ILE A 285 15.49 1.26 -12.41
N VAL A 286 16.26 1.78 -11.44
CA VAL A 286 17.14 0.98 -10.58
C VAL A 286 16.92 1.40 -9.13
N ARG A 287 16.76 0.42 -8.25
CA ARG A 287 16.60 0.67 -6.82
C ARG A 287 17.93 1.09 -6.19
N PRO A 288 17.95 2.03 -5.22
CA PRO A 288 19.19 2.48 -4.56
C PRO A 288 20.02 1.35 -3.98
N GLU A 289 19.40 0.34 -3.39
CA GLU A 289 20.03 -0.83 -2.78
C GLU A 289 20.57 -1.85 -3.80
N ASN A 290 20.21 -1.73 -5.06
CA ASN A 290 20.69 -2.57 -6.15
C ASN A 290 21.89 -1.97 -6.91
N LEU A 291 22.30 -0.76 -6.54
CA LEU A 291 23.50 -0.12 -7.05
C LEU A 291 24.71 -0.49 -6.18
N ASN A 292 25.82 -0.83 -6.83
CA ASN A 292 27.07 -1.17 -6.20
C ASN A 292 28.18 -0.21 -6.67
N ILE A 293 29.14 0.06 -5.79
CA ILE A 293 30.34 0.85 -6.13
C ILE A 293 31.32 -0.06 -6.85
N GLY A 294 31.78 0.36 -8.01
CA GLY A 294 32.78 -0.32 -8.81
C GLY A 294 32.35 -0.57 -10.25
N ALA A 295 33.34 -0.76 -11.11
CA ALA A 295 33.12 -1.03 -12.52
C ALA A 295 32.61 -2.45 -12.78
N SER A 296 31.72 -2.57 -13.74
CA SER A 296 31.30 -3.82 -14.38
C SER A 296 30.88 -3.51 -15.82
N ASP A 297 30.54 -4.54 -16.60
CA ASP A 297 30.01 -4.36 -17.95
C ASP A 297 28.69 -3.57 -17.96
N ASN A 298 28.03 -3.48 -16.83
CA ASN A 298 26.73 -2.81 -16.66
C ASN A 298 26.85 -1.70 -15.59
N CYS A 299 27.52 -0.60 -15.94
CA CYS A 299 27.79 0.50 -15.02
C CYS A 299 27.58 1.88 -15.65
N LEU A 300 27.37 2.87 -14.80
CA LEU A 300 27.23 4.29 -15.11
C LEU A 300 28.34 5.08 -14.40
N ALA A 301 28.94 6.04 -15.10
CA ALA A 301 29.85 6.99 -14.48
C ALA A 301 29.03 8.01 -13.67
N VAL A 302 29.32 8.11 -12.37
CA VAL A 302 28.57 8.97 -11.45
C VAL A 302 29.50 9.86 -10.63
N LYS A 303 29.00 11.04 -10.26
CA LYS A 303 29.70 11.97 -9.35
C LYS A 303 28.91 12.04 -8.04
N LEU A 304 29.55 11.74 -6.93
CA LEU A 304 28.94 11.84 -5.61
C LEU A 304 28.76 13.31 -5.23
N ILE A 305 27.54 13.65 -4.75
CA ILE A 305 27.17 15.02 -4.34
C ILE A 305 27.14 15.10 -2.82
N ASN A 306 26.51 14.12 -2.18
CA ASN A 306 26.23 14.12 -0.75
C ASN A 306 26.22 12.69 -0.22
N ARG A 307 26.38 12.55 1.10
CA ARG A 307 26.26 11.29 1.83
C ARG A 307 25.43 11.47 3.10
N LEU A 308 24.52 10.53 3.35
CA LEU A 308 23.65 10.54 4.51
C LEU A 308 23.86 9.23 5.28
N PHE A 309 24.27 9.34 6.53
CA PHE A 309 24.43 8.16 7.40
C PHE A 309 23.10 7.79 8.06
N ALA A 310 22.63 6.57 7.86
CA ALA A 310 21.36 6.05 8.36
C ALA A 310 21.56 4.80 9.24
N SER A 311 22.54 4.87 10.17
CA SER A 311 22.94 3.86 11.15
C SER A 311 23.37 2.49 10.57
N ASP A 312 22.54 1.81 9.82
CA ASP A 312 22.78 0.50 9.20
C ASP A 312 23.30 0.58 7.75
N ARG A 313 23.25 1.79 7.16
CA ARG A 313 23.66 2.04 5.79
C ARG A 313 24.11 3.48 5.59
N VAL A 314 24.79 3.71 4.46
CA VAL A 314 25.09 5.04 3.95
C VAL A 314 24.32 5.23 2.63
N ASP A 315 23.50 6.27 2.58
CA ASP A 315 22.82 6.69 1.37
C ASP A 315 23.66 7.77 0.68
N TYR A 316 24.28 7.43 -0.46
CA TYR A 316 25.00 8.36 -1.31
C TYR A 316 24.06 8.98 -2.32
N GLN A 317 24.07 10.31 -2.41
CA GLN A 317 23.42 11.04 -3.49
C GLN A 317 24.43 11.29 -4.61
N PHE A 318 24.03 11.09 -5.86
CA PHE A 318 24.89 11.24 -7.01
C PHE A 318 24.17 11.81 -8.24
N GLU A 319 24.97 12.30 -9.19
CA GLU A 319 24.57 12.65 -10.55
C GLU A 319 25.25 11.73 -11.55
N VAL A 320 24.58 11.39 -12.65
CA VAL A 320 25.20 10.70 -13.78
C VAL A 320 26.04 11.72 -14.56
N VAL A 321 27.30 11.41 -14.76
CA VAL A 321 28.23 12.27 -15.51
C VAL A 321 27.75 12.44 -16.95
N ASN A 322 27.64 13.67 -17.43
CA ASN A 322 27.10 14.03 -18.75
C ASN A 322 25.64 13.61 -18.99
N GLY A 323 24.94 13.21 -17.92
CA GLY A 323 23.54 12.77 -17.99
C GLY A 323 22.53 13.89 -17.73
N PHE A 324 21.27 13.57 -18.00
CA PHE A 324 20.14 14.40 -17.56
C PHE A 324 19.80 14.06 -16.09
N ASN A 325 20.03 14.99 -15.18
CA ASN A 325 19.86 14.81 -13.75
C ASN A 325 18.79 15.78 -13.21
N PRO A 326 17.48 15.47 -13.34
CA PRO A 326 16.40 16.38 -12.88
C PRO A 326 16.39 16.51 -11.35
N LYS A 327 16.89 15.51 -10.65
CA LYS A 327 17.15 15.49 -9.20
C LYS A 327 18.32 14.53 -8.95
N PRO A 328 19.02 14.65 -7.79
CA PRO A 328 20.03 13.67 -7.42
C PRO A 328 19.45 12.25 -7.35
N TYR A 329 20.20 11.29 -7.80
CA TYR A 329 19.94 9.86 -7.65
C TYR A 329 20.51 9.35 -6.34
N SER A 330 20.10 8.16 -5.90
CA SER A 330 20.53 7.58 -4.62
C SER A 330 21.10 6.18 -4.78
N MET A 331 22.12 5.87 -3.99
CA MET A 331 22.71 4.55 -3.84
C MET A 331 22.80 4.23 -2.35
N SER A 332 22.23 3.11 -1.92
CA SER A 332 22.22 2.67 -0.52
C SER A 332 23.23 1.55 -0.32
N VAL A 333 24.28 1.80 0.44
CA VAL A 333 25.34 0.83 0.73
C VAL A 333 25.30 0.44 2.20
N PRO A 334 25.30 -0.86 2.56
CA PRO A 334 25.36 -1.28 3.95
C PRO A 334 26.57 -0.70 4.68
N PHE A 335 26.37 -0.20 5.90
CA PHE A 335 27.44 0.27 6.75
C PHE A 335 27.92 -0.87 7.66
N LEU A 336 29.08 -1.40 7.39
CA LEU A 336 29.72 -2.46 8.15
C LEU A 336 30.92 -1.92 8.93
N PRO A 337 31.34 -2.57 10.04
CA PRO A 337 32.57 -2.19 10.72
C PRO A 337 33.77 -2.16 9.77
N GLY A 338 34.50 -1.05 9.72
CA GLY A 338 35.59 -0.84 8.80
C GLY A 338 35.23 -0.25 7.43
N THR A 339 33.94 0.07 7.18
CA THR A 339 33.53 0.75 5.96
C THR A 339 34.16 2.13 5.85
N THR A 340 34.95 2.35 4.78
CA THR A 340 35.48 3.68 4.45
C THR A 340 34.43 4.47 3.67
N LEU A 341 34.09 5.65 4.19
CA LEU A 341 33.16 6.54 3.51
C LEU A 341 33.81 7.22 2.32
N LEU A 342 33.14 7.19 1.18
CA LEU A 342 33.60 7.89 -0.03
C LEU A 342 33.46 9.40 0.16
N PRO A 343 34.48 10.19 -0.25
CA PRO A 343 34.41 11.63 -0.18
C PRO A 343 33.43 12.22 -1.21
N GLU A 344 32.76 13.28 -0.83
CA GLU A 344 31.92 14.07 -1.73
C GLU A 344 32.74 14.64 -2.88
N GLY A 345 32.15 14.78 -4.06
CA GLY A 345 32.83 15.21 -5.28
C GLY A 345 33.60 14.10 -6.02
N SER A 346 33.70 12.89 -5.44
CA SER A 346 34.33 11.75 -6.11
C SER A 346 33.57 11.33 -7.34
N THR A 347 34.28 11.00 -8.42
CA THR A 347 33.75 10.33 -9.61
C THR A 347 34.09 8.85 -9.54
N LEU A 348 33.08 8.00 -9.77
CA LEU A 348 33.20 6.55 -9.70
C LEU A 348 32.22 5.86 -10.66
N ASP A 349 32.38 4.57 -10.85
CA ASP A 349 31.41 3.75 -11.56
C ASP A 349 30.39 3.16 -10.56
N ALA A 350 29.10 3.38 -10.83
CA ALA A 350 27.98 2.73 -10.15
C ALA A 350 27.46 1.61 -11.04
N SER A 351 27.51 0.38 -10.54
CA SER A 351 27.13 -0.81 -11.31
C SER A 351 25.90 -1.49 -10.74
N PHE A 352 25.21 -2.25 -11.58
CA PHE A 352 24.06 -3.08 -11.19
C PHE A 352 23.95 -4.31 -12.08
N VAL A 353 23.36 -5.38 -11.57
CA VAL A 353 23.08 -6.57 -12.38
C VAL A 353 21.90 -6.32 -13.32
N PRO A 354 21.88 -6.84 -14.57
CA PRO A 354 20.80 -6.58 -15.54
C PRO A 354 19.38 -6.86 -15.01
N ASN A 355 19.24 -7.87 -14.14
CA ASN A 355 17.96 -8.21 -13.52
C ASN A 355 17.46 -7.15 -12.49
N ALA A 356 18.30 -6.28 -12.01
CA ALA A 356 17.95 -5.25 -11.03
C ALA A 356 17.38 -3.98 -11.68
N GLY A 357 17.61 -3.80 -12.99
CA GLY A 357 17.04 -2.69 -13.74
C GLY A 357 15.76 -3.07 -14.50
N VAL A 358 14.84 -2.11 -14.63
CA VAL A 358 13.61 -2.24 -15.42
C VAL A 358 13.47 -1.05 -16.37
N LEU A 359 13.14 -1.30 -17.64
CA LEU A 359 12.95 -0.28 -18.66
C LEU A 359 11.46 -0.03 -18.88
N LEU A 360 11.02 1.19 -18.65
CA LEU A 360 9.70 1.68 -19.02
C LEU A 360 9.80 2.70 -20.16
N ASN A 361 8.67 2.97 -20.81
CA ASN A 361 8.54 4.08 -21.75
C ASN A 361 8.87 5.40 -21.02
N GLY A 362 9.73 6.21 -21.61
CA GLY A 362 10.20 7.49 -21.05
C GLY A 362 9.41 8.71 -21.55
N GLU A 363 8.25 8.50 -22.20
CA GLU A 363 7.35 9.57 -22.67
C GLU A 363 6.39 10.05 -21.59
#